data_a37b978d0930a54dcf190031d89e6b43
#
_entry.id   a37b978d0930a54dcf190031d89e6b43
#
_cell.length_a   1.000
_cell.length_b   1.000
_cell.length_c   1.000
_cell.angle_alpha   90.00
_cell.angle_beta   90.00
_cell.angle_gamma   90.00
#
_symmetry.space_group_name_H-M   'P 1'
#
loop_
_entity.id
_entity.type
_entity.pdbx_description
1 polymer ?
#
loop_
_entity_poly.entity_id
_entity_poly.type
_entity_poly.pdbx_seq_one_letter_code
_entity_poly.pdbx_strand_id
1 'polypeptide(L)'
;AAELFDRQPGRRIDLPYGLEARREYGGIRIGGIKAFSGKNREKEGASEGLDFLPKPVFTVFSYKKGLSIPKNMYTKWFDCDKIKGTPVIRTRQPGDELALSPGVHKPLRRYMIDEKIPSELRDRIPVLADGNRVMWVIGYRISSDYKIDEATKRVFQAELPDSEKRKLPAKRKD
;
A
#
# COMPACT_ATOMS: atom_id res chain seq x y z
N ALA A 1 -2.30 -11.42 10.46
CA ALA A 1 -1.93 -10.10 11.00
C ALA A 1 -2.67 -9.78 12.31
N ALA A 2 -3.95 -10.13 12.44
CA ALA A 2 -4.73 -9.87 13.66
C ALA A 2 -4.11 -10.53 14.93
N GLU A 3 -3.60 -11.76 14.81
CA GLU A 3 -2.97 -12.48 15.92
C GLU A 3 -1.69 -11.81 16.46
N LEU A 4 -1.05 -10.94 15.68
CA LEU A 4 0.18 -10.28 16.11
C LEU A 4 -0.10 -9.10 17.05
N PHE A 5 -1.32 -8.56 17.04
CA PHE A 5 -1.69 -7.40 17.85
C PHE A 5 -1.66 -7.69 19.35
N ASP A 6 -2.02 -8.92 19.76
CA ASP A 6 -2.07 -9.35 21.16
C ASP A 6 -0.75 -9.96 21.64
N ARG A 7 0.29 -10.00 20.82
CA ARG A 7 1.60 -10.57 21.15
C ARG A 7 2.59 -9.50 21.61
N GLN A 8 3.59 -9.94 22.39
CA GLN A 8 4.66 -9.06 22.90
C GLN A 8 5.45 -8.38 21.76
N PRO A 9 5.95 -7.14 21.97
CA PRO A 9 6.84 -6.46 21.02
C PRO A 9 8.05 -7.32 20.65
N GLY A 10 8.49 -7.26 19.37
CA GLY A 10 9.58 -8.05 18.83
C GLY A 10 9.16 -9.35 18.14
N ARG A 11 7.95 -9.83 18.32
CA ARG A 11 7.42 -10.98 17.58
C ARG A 11 7.21 -10.64 16.12
N ARG A 12 7.45 -11.62 15.25
CA ARG A 12 7.31 -11.52 13.80
C ARG A 12 6.49 -12.69 13.26
N ILE A 13 5.83 -12.44 12.17
CA ILE A 13 5.07 -13.42 11.40
C ILE A 13 5.42 -13.21 9.94
N ASP A 14 5.75 -14.30 9.26
CA ASP A 14 5.93 -14.29 7.82
C ASP A 14 4.56 -14.18 7.14
N LEU A 15 4.47 -13.27 6.20
CA LEU A 15 3.30 -13.05 5.37
C LEU A 15 3.57 -13.59 3.97
N PRO A 16 2.53 -13.95 3.19
CA PRO A 16 2.70 -14.30 1.79
C PRO A 16 3.48 -13.22 1.02
N TYR A 17 4.05 -13.61 -0.11
CA TYR A 17 4.81 -12.72 -1.04
C TYR A 17 6.11 -12.14 -0.47
N GLY A 18 6.76 -12.84 0.48
CA GLY A 18 8.04 -12.40 1.03
C GLY A 18 7.94 -11.18 1.92
N LEU A 19 6.78 -10.94 2.51
CA LEU A 19 6.56 -9.93 3.53
C LEU A 19 6.72 -10.52 4.93
N GLU A 20 7.16 -9.69 5.87
CA GLU A 20 7.22 -9.98 7.29
C GLU A 20 6.45 -8.89 8.06
N ALA A 21 5.60 -9.29 9.00
CA ALA A 21 4.99 -8.39 9.96
C ALA A 21 5.71 -8.50 11.30
N ARG A 22 6.15 -7.37 11.85
CA ARG A 22 6.81 -7.29 13.14
C ARG A 22 6.03 -6.43 14.12
N ARG A 23 5.79 -6.96 15.33
CA ARG A 23 5.15 -6.21 16.41
C ARG A 23 6.15 -5.23 17.01
N GLU A 24 5.83 -3.94 17.01
CA GLU A 24 6.56 -2.86 17.67
C GLU A 24 5.70 -2.24 18.79
N TYR A 25 6.30 -1.43 19.67
CA TYR A 25 5.57 -0.82 20.80
C TYR A 25 4.37 0.04 20.38
N GLY A 26 4.47 0.73 19.23
CA GLY A 26 3.43 1.60 18.70
C GLY A 26 2.49 0.96 17.68
N GLY A 27 2.73 -0.30 17.27
CA GLY A 27 1.94 -0.92 16.20
C GLY A 27 2.58 -2.16 15.60
N ILE A 28 2.16 -2.51 14.40
CA ILE A 28 2.77 -3.60 13.60
C ILE A 28 3.41 -2.96 12.37
N ARG A 29 4.70 -3.19 12.20
CA ARG A 29 5.40 -2.82 10.96
C ARG A 29 5.37 -4.02 10.01
N ILE A 30 5.00 -3.77 8.75
CA ILE A 30 5.04 -4.76 7.68
C ILE A 30 6.06 -4.30 6.65
N GLY A 31 6.95 -5.20 6.24
CA GLY A 31 7.97 -4.93 5.23
C GLY A 31 8.44 -6.20 4.56
N GLY A 32 9.24 -6.09 3.50
CA GLY A 32 9.91 -7.25 2.91
C GLY A 32 10.86 -7.90 3.90
N ILE A 33 11.05 -9.21 3.85
CA ILE A 33 11.93 -10.00 4.76
C ILE A 33 13.31 -9.36 4.89
N LYS A 34 13.82 -8.72 3.83
CA LYS A 34 15.11 -8.01 3.82
C LYS A 34 15.11 -6.70 4.63
N ALA A 35 13.96 -6.12 4.92
CA ALA A 35 13.87 -4.83 5.64
C ALA A 35 14.14 -4.96 7.14
N PHE A 36 14.05 -6.16 7.70
CA PHE A 36 14.23 -6.43 9.13
C PHE A 36 15.50 -7.22 9.46
N SER A 37 16.21 -7.72 8.45
CA SER A 37 17.45 -8.47 8.64
C SER A 37 18.65 -7.53 8.63
N GLY A 38 19.11 -7.14 9.82
CA GLY A 38 20.30 -6.34 10.03
C GLY A 38 21.62 -7.12 9.84
N LYS A 39 21.72 -8.00 8.86
CA LYS A 39 22.96 -8.63 8.45
C LYS A 39 23.00 -8.76 6.93
N ASN A 40 23.90 -7.96 6.33
CA ASN A 40 24.36 -8.16 4.97
C ASN A 40 24.72 -9.64 4.73
N ARG A 41 23.98 -10.28 3.86
CA ARG A 41 24.46 -11.38 3.04
C ARG A 41 23.85 -11.22 1.66
N GLU A 42 24.69 -10.71 0.79
CA GLU A 42 24.51 -10.78 -0.65
C GLU A 42 24.32 -12.24 -1.05
N LYS A 43 23.18 -12.57 -1.62
CA LYS A 43 23.04 -13.65 -2.59
C LYS A 43 22.11 -13.15 -3.66
N GLU A 44 22.70 -12.82 -4.77
CA GLU A 44 22.06 -12.61 -6.06
C GLU A 44 21.25 -13.86 -6.42
N GLY A 45 20.02 -13.62 -6.83
CA GLY A 45 19.13 -14.64 -7.35
C GLY A 45 17.74 -14.08 -7.63
N ALA A 46 17.51 -13.65 -8.87
CA ALA A 46 16.21 -13.47 -9.54
C ALA A 46 15.20 -12.50 -8.91
N SER A 47 15.45 -11.19 -9.05
CA SER A 47 14.37 -10.19 -9.17
C SER A 47 14.81 -9.03 -10.06
N GLU A 48 15.35 -9.32 -11.21
CA GLU A 48 15.53 -8.36 -12.30
C GLU A 48 14.17 -8.00 -12.86
N GLY A 49 13.51 -6.96 -12.36
CA GLY A 49 12.26 -6.47 -12.92
C GLY A 49 11.39 -5.60 -12.03
N LEU A 50 11.60 -5.59 -10.70
CA LEU A 50 10.71 -4.87 -9.78
C LEU A 50 11.40 -3.73 -8.99
N ASP A 51 12.64 -3.44 -9.28
CA ASP A 51 13.42 -2.42 -8.55
C ASP A 51 12.94 -0.98 -8.85
N PHE A 52 12.11 -0.82 -9.88
CA PHE A 52 11.44 0.44 -10.18
C PHE A 52 10.18 0.68 -9.33
N LEU A 53 9.64 -0.36 -8.67
CA LEU A 53 8.49 -0.18 -7.80
C LEU A 53 8.91 0.48 -6.48
N PRO A 54 8.15 1.46 -5.99
CA PRO A 54 8.45 2.07 -4.70
C PRO A 54 8.18 1.08 -3.57
N LYS A 55 8.95 1.20 -2.48
CA LYS A 55 8.83 0.37 -1.28
C LYS A 55 8.23 1.21 -0.15
N PRO A 56 6.89 1.24 0.00
CA PRO A 56 6.28 1.94 1.11
C PRO A 56 6.55 1.25 2.44
N VAL A 57 6.54 2.05 3.49
CA VAL A 57 6.51 1.57 4.86
C VAL A 57 5.06 1.37 5.26
N PHE A 58 4.75 0.18 5.75
CA PHE A 58 3.43 -0.15 6.25
C PHE A 58 3.41 -0.19 7.77
N THR A 59 2.39 0.41 8.36
CA THR A 59 2.19 0.42 9.82
C THR A 59 0.73 0.15 10.12
N VAL A 60 0.45 -0.65 11.14
CA VAL A 60 -0.91 -0.88 11.62
C VAL A 60 -1.00 -0.39 13.06
N PHE A 61 -2.03 0.41 13.35
CA PHE A 61 -2.27 0.96 14.69
C PHE A 61 -3.76 1.07 14.99
N SER A 62 -4.10 1.17 16.29
CA SER A 62 -5.48 1.39 16.72
C SER A 62 -5.94 2.81 16.37
N TYR A 63 -7.11 2.92 15.76
CA TYR A 63 -7.70 4.21 15.43
C TYR A 63 -8.42 4.79 16.64
N LYS A 64 -8.13 6.05 16.95
CA LYS A 64 -8.88 6.83 17.94
C LYS A 64 -9.61 7.94 17.20
N LYS A 65 -10.91 8.08 17.45
CA LYS A 65 -11.72 9.16 16.88
C LYS A 65 -11.08 10.52 17.18
N GLY A 66 -10.94 11.35 16.15
CA GLY A 66 -10.27 12.66 16.27
C GLY A 66 -8.82 12.71 15.82
N LEU A 67 -8.20 11.58 15.46
CA LEU A 67 -6.89 11.61 14.84
C LEU A 67 -6.96 12.27 13.45
N SER A 68 -6.03 13.17 13.19
CA SER A 68 -5.94 13.88 11.91
C SER A 68 -5.44 12.92 10.82
N ILE A 69 -6.27 12.68 9.81
CA ILE A 69 -5.92 11.85 8.65
C ILE A 69 -4.92 12.62 7.79
N PRO A 70 -3.75 12.02 7.42
CA PRO A 70 -2.78 12.67 6.56
C PRO A 70 -3.38 13.09 5.22
N LYS A 71 -3.28 14.38 4.90
CA LYS A 71 -3.77 14.93 3.62
C LYS A 71 -2.73 14.86 2.52
N ASN A 72 -1.47 14.51 2.85
CA ASN A 72 -0.41 14.43 1.86
C ASN A 72 -0.65 13.30 0.84
N MET A 73 0.03 13.41 -0.30
CA MET A 73 -0.14 12.51 -1.45
C MET A 73 0.48 11.13 -1.23
N TYR A 74 1.44 11.02 -0.30
CA TYR A 74 2.31 9.86 -0.17
C TYR A 74 2.16 9.11 1.15
N THR A 75 1.27 9.55 2.03
CA THR A 75 0.84 8.81 3.22
C THR A 75 -0.67 8.64 3.16
N LYS A 76 -1.13 7.41 3.20
CA LYS A 76 -2.55 7.09 3.14
C LYS A 76 -2.92 6.12 4.25
N TRP A 77 -4.09 6.35 4.80
CA TRP A 77 -4.71 5.52 5.83
C TRP A 77 -5.89 4.76 5.26
N PHE A 78 -5.95 3.48 5.58
CA PHE A 78 -7.00 2.58 5.15
C PHE A 78 -7.61 1.89 6.36
N ASP A 79 -8.87 1.58 6.29
CA ASP A 79 -9.54 0.76 7.28
C ASP A 79 -9.03 -0.68 7.18
N CYS A 80 -8.41 -1.15 8.25
CA CYS A 80 -7.79 -2.47 8.30
C CYS A 80 -8.81 -3.60 8.12
N ASP A 81 -10.03 -3.40 8.64
CA ASP A 81 -11.07 -4.44 8.64
C ASP A 81 -11.75 -4.60 7.27
N LYS A 82 -11.55 -3.63 6.37
CA LYS A 82 -12.00 -3.69 4.96
C LYS A 82 -11.02 -4.41 4.04
N ILE A 83 -9.80 -4.66 4.49
CA ILE A 83 -8.77 -5.39 3.73
C ILE A 83 -8.99 -6.89 3.92
N LYS A 84 -9.26 -7.60 2.83
CA LYS A 84 -9.61 -9.03 2.88
C LYS A 84 -8.43 -9.95 2.64
N GLY A 85 -7.46 -9.51 1.85
CA GLY A 85 -6.26 -10.27 1.50
C GLY A 85 -4.98 -9.62 2.03
N THR A 86 -3.91 -9.77 1.28
CA THR A 86 -2.62 -9.15 1.57
C THR A 86 -2.36 -8.04 0.56
N PRO A 87 -2.27 -6.76 1.00
CA PRO A 87 -1.98 -5.66 0.12
C PRO A 87 -0.58 -5.80 -0.51
N VAL A 88 -0.50 -5.67 -1.82
CA VAL A 88 0.75 -5.73 -2.59
C VAL A 88 0.95 -4.47 -3.43
N ILE A 89 2.21 -4.05 -3.54
CA ILE A 89 2.62 -3.02 -4.50
C ILE A 89 2.98 -3.71 -5.81
N ARG A 90 2.33 -3.30 -6.88
CA ARG A 90 2.55 -3.80 -8.24
C ARG A 90 2.13 -2.78 -9.27
N THR A 91 2.35 -3.04 -10.53
CA THR A 91 1.70 -2.30 -11.62
C THR A 91 0.29 -2.83 -11.85
N ARG A 92 -0.47 -2.11 -12.68
CA ARG A 92 -1.83 -2.53 -13.02
C ARG A 92 -1.87 -3.90 -13.68
N GLN A 93 -2.97 -4.62 -13.45
CA GLN A 93 -3.26 -5.90 -14.08
C GLN A 93 -4.64 -5.88 -14.76
N PRO A 94 -4.89 -6.78 -15.73
CA PRO A 94 -6.24 -6.96 -16.27
C PRO A 94 -7.23 -7.31 -15.15
N GLY A 95 -8.41 -6.70 -15.19
CA GLY A 95 -9.45 -6.93 -14.18
C GLY A 95 -9.32 -6.06 -12.91
N ASP A 96 -8.29 -5.21 -12.80
CA ASP A 96 -8.18 -4.27 -11.69
C ASP A 96 -9.31 -3.24 -11.69
N GLU A 97 -9.88 -3.02 -10.50
CA GLU A 97 -10.96 -2.08 -10.26
C GLU A 97 -10.64 -1.12 -9.12
N LEU A 98 -11.08 0.12 -9.26
CA LEU A 98 -10.97 1.18 -8.25
C LEU A 98 -12.37 1.68 -7.89
N ALA A 99 -12.72 1.70 -6.61
CA ALA A 99 -13.96 2.33 -6.16
C ALA A 99 -13.80 3.86 -6.10
N LEU A 100 -14.63 4.57 -6.85
CA LEU A 100 -14.63 6.04 -6.90
C LEU A 100 -15.50 6.64 -5.79
N SER A 101 -16.61 5.97 -5.48
CA SER A 101 -17.52 6.26 -4.38
C SER A 101 -18.13 4.95 -3.89
N PRO A 102 -18.83 4.93 -2.73
CA PRO A 102 -19.46 3.71 -2.24
C PRO A 102 -20.34 3.07 -3.31
N GLY A 103 -20.09 1.79 -3.62
CA GLY A 103 -20.83 1.03 -4.63
C GLY A 103 -20.51 1.36 -6.10
N VAL A 104 -19.68 2.36 -6.38
CA VAL A 104 -19.31 2.76 -7.76
C VAL A 104 -17.88 2.34 -8.06
N HIS A 105 -17.74 1.23 -8.78
CA HIS A 105 -16.47 0.66 -9.20
C HIS A 105 -16.19 1.00 -10.66
N LYS A 106 -14.94 1.29 -10.97
CA LYS A 106 -14.48 1.59 -12.32
C LYS A 106 -13.25 0.74 -12.64
N PRO A 107 -13.19 0.11 -13.82
CA PRO A 107 -11.95 -0.54 -14.27
C PRO A 107 -10.78 0.44 -14.20
N LEU A 108 -9.65 0.00 -13.61
CA LEU A 108 -8.49 0.86 -13.38
C LEU A 108 -7.97 1.50 -14.67
N ARG A 109 -7.99 0.73 -15.78
CA ARG A 109 -7.62 1.26 -17.10
C ARG A 109 -8.49 2.46 -17.48
N ARG A 110 -9.80 2.38 -17.26
CA ARG A 110 -10.72 3.48 -17.59
C ARG A 110 -10.50 4.70 -16.71
N TYR A 111 -10.29 4.47 -15.40
CA TYR A 111 -9.91 5.53 -14.48
C TYR A 111 -8.66 6.27 -14.96
N MET A 112 -7.59 5.55 -15.34
CA MET A 112 -6.35 6.16 -15.81
C MET A 112 -6.51 6.97 -17.10
N ILE A 113 -7.45 6.57 -17.98
CA ILE A 113 -7.79 7.32 -19.20
C ILE A 113 -8.52 8.63 -18.83
N ASP A 114 -9.49 8.55 -17.95
CA ASP A 114 -10.28 9.69 -17.52
C ASP A 114 -9.44 10.74 -16.77
N GLU A 115 -8.44 10.28 -16.00
CA GLU A 115 -7.41 11.13 -15.36
C GLU A 115 -6.35 11.63 -16.35
N LYS A 116 -6.52 11.40 -17.65
CA LYS A 116 -5.60 11.82 -18.72
C LYS A 116 -4.16 11.37 -18.51
N ILE A 117 -3.98 10.22 -17.84
CA ILE A 117 -2.64 9.65 -17.66
C ILE A 117 -2.13 9.18 -19.02
N PRO A 118 -0.94 9.64 -19.46
CA PRO A 118 -0.34 9.21 -20.71
C PRO A 118 -0.22 7.69 -20.83
N SER A 119 -0.50 7.14 -21.99
CA SER A 119 -0.53 5.68 -22.23
C SER A 119 0.77 4.98 -21.81
N GLU A 120 1.90 5.61 -22.11
CA GLU A 120 3.25 5.13 -21.80
C GLU A 120 3.56 5.07 -20.30
N LEU A 121 2.82 5.82 -19.48
CA LEU A 121 3.01 5.83 -18.04
C LEU A 121 2.08 4.86 -17.30
N ARG A 122 0.96 4.43 -17.90
CA ARG A 122 -0.07 3.64 -17.22
C ARG A 122 0.44 2.31 -16.70
N ASP A 123 1.38 1.68 -17.42
CA ASP A 123 1.98 0.40 -17.05
C ASP A 123 3.14 0.56 -16.03
N ARG A 124 3.54 1.80 -15.76
CA ARG A 124 4.62 2.14 -14.81
C ARG A 124 4.12 2.75 -13.51
N ILE A 125 2.85 3.16 -13.46
CA ILE A 125 2.26 3.70 -12.22
C ILE A 125 2.05 2.56 -11.22
N PRO A 126 2.68 2.63 -10.06
CA PRO A 126 2.48 1.63 -9.03
C PRO A 126 1.11 1.79 -8.37
N VAL A 127 0.52 0.67 -8.00
CA VAL A 127 -0.71 0.59 -7.24
C VAL A 127 -0.51 -0.26 -6.00
N LEU A 128 -1.19 0.08 -4.91
CA LEU A 128 -1.39 -0.80 -3.78
C LEU A 128 -2.72 -1.52 -4.00
N ALA A 129 -2.70 -2.84 -4.05
CA ALA A 129 -3.89 -3.62 -4.37
C ALA A 129 -4.09 -4.80 -3.40
N ASP A 130 -5.35 -5.09 -3.13
CA ASP A 130 -5.85 -6.25 -2.40
C ASP A 130 -6.55 -7.18 -3.41
N GLY A 131 -5.82 -8.17 -3.93
CA GLY A 131 -6.26 -8.94 -5.09
C GLY A 131 -6.42 -8.06 -6.33
N ASN A 132 -7.62 -8.06 -6.95
CA ASN A 132 -7.98 -7.19 -8.08
C ASN A 132 -8.58 -5.84 -7.65
N ARG A 133 -8.77 -5.61 -6.35
CA ARG A 133 -9.28 -4.34 -5.82
C ARG A 133 -8.12 -3.40 -5.54
N VAL A 134 -8.06 -2.30 -6.28
CA VAL A 134 -7.02 -1.29 -6.08
C VAL A 134 -7.39 -0.44 -4.89
N MET A 135 -6.54 -0.44 -3.86
CA MET A 135 -6.68 0.39 -2.67
C MET A 135 -6.19 1.81 -2.91
N TRP A 136 -5.06 1.93 -3.64
CA TRP A 136 -4.42 3.21 -3.89
C TRP A 136 -3.68 3.21 -5.22
N VAL A 137 -3.98 4.15 -6.08
CA VAL A 137 -3.16 4.50 -7.24
C VAL A 137 -2.13 5.52 -6.74
N ILE A 138 -0.88 5.10 -6.56
CA ILE A 138 0.15 5.88 -5.86
C ILE A 138 0.41 7.19 -6.59
N GLY A 139 0.36 8.28 -5.82
CA GLY A 139 0.47 9.63 -6.38
C GLY A 139 -0.84 10.19 -6.96
N TYR A 140 -1.93 9.42 -6.99
CA TYR A 140 -3.22 9.87 -7.52
C TYR A 140 -4.33 9.76 -6.46
N ARG A 141 -5.00 8.62 -6.35
CA ARG A 141 -6.24 8.49 -5.58
C ARG A 141 -6.28 7.21 -4.76
N ILE A 142 -6.93 7.26 -3.60
CA ILE A 142 -7.32 6.07 -2.84
C ILE A 142 -8.73 5.64 -3.22
N SER A 143 -8.98 4.34 -3.13
CA SER A 143 -10.31 3.74 -3.29
C SER A 143 -11.23 4.15 -2.14
N SER A 144 -12.51 4.39 -2.44
CA SER A 144 -13.52 4.69 -1.42
C SER A 144 -13.84 3.49 -0.53
N ASP A 145 -13.67 2.25 -1.03
CA ASP A 145 -13.98 1.03 -0.28
C ASP A 145 -13.11 0.84 0.95
N TYR A 146 -11.92 1.40 0.95
CA TYR A 146 -10.94 1.23 2.05
C TYR A 146 -10.79 2.48 2.92
N LYS A 147 -11.61 3.50 2.70
CA LYS A 147 -11.54 4.72 3.49
C LYS A 147 -11.93 4.46 4.94
N ILE A 148 -11.29 5.20 5.83
CA ILE A 148 -11.62 5.27 7.24
C ILE A 148 -13.00 5.89 7.39
N ASP A 149 -13.80 5.35 8.30
CA ASP A 149 -15.10 5.86 8.72
C ASP A 149 -15.25 5.82 10.24
N GLU A 150 -16.46 6.08 10.74
CA GLU A 150 -16.72 6.13 12.18
C GLU A 150 -16.65 4.76 12.88
N ALA A 151 -16.79 3.68 12.11
CA ALA A 151 -16.73 2.30 12.62
C ALA A 151 -15.29 1.74 12.61
N THR A 152 -14.34 2.45 11.99
CA THR A 152 -12.95 2.01 11.90
C THR A 152 -12.31 1.87 13.28
N LYS A 153 -11.76 0.70 13.56
CA LYS A 153 -11.05 0.39 14.81
C LYS A 153 -9.54 0.40 14.64
N ARG A 154 -9.05 -0.01 13.48
CA ARG A 154 -7.63 -0.15 13.17
C ARG A 154 -7.34 0.46 11.83
N VAL A 155 -6.19 1.12 11.76
CA VAL A 155 -5.69 1.76 10.55
C VAL A 155 -4.52 0.98 9.99
N PHE A 156 -4.56 0.70 8.70
CA PHE A 156 -3.42 0.31 7.90
C PHE A 156 -2.87 1.56 7.21
N GLN A 157 -1.71 2.04 7.64
CA GLN A 157 -1.01 3.16 7.01
C GLN A 157 -0.03 2.65 5.97
N ALA A 158 -0.07 3.23 4.79
CA ALA A 158 0.98 3.11 3.79
C ALA A 158 1.65 4.48 3.61
N GLU A 159 2.94 4.53 3.86
CA GLU A 159 3.75 5.74 3.73
C GLU A 159 4.89 5.52 2.74
N LEU A 160 5.00 6.40 1.75
CA LEU A 160 6.08 6.36 0.79
C LEU A 160 7.21 7.30 1.23
N PRO A 161 8.39 6.78 1.63
CA PRO A 161 9.54 7.58 1.99
C PRO A 161 10.01 8.48 0.84
N ASP A 162 10.67 9.59 1.15
CA ASP A 162 11.15 10.55 0.13
C ASP A 162 12.12 9.91 -0.87
N SER A 163 12.95 8.97 -0.41
CA SER A 163 13.83 8.19 -1.27
C SER A 163 13.10 7.39 -2.35
N GLU A 164 11.91 6.91 -2.03
CA GLU A 164 11.10 6.08 -2.92
C GLU A 164 10.21 6.90 -3.87
N LYS A 165 9.91 8.16 -3.53
CA LYS A 165 9.12 9.07 -4.37
C LYS A 165 9.76 9.32 -5.74
N ARG A 166 11.10 9.24 -5.82
CA ARG A 166 11.86 9.40 -7.05
C ARG A 166 11.58 8.31 -8.10
N LYS A 167 11.07 7.17 -7.68
CA LYS A 167 10.70 6.06 -8.56
C LYS A 167 9.34 6.26 -9.25
N LEU A 168 8.56 7.25 -8.78
CA LEU A 168 7.27 7.53 -9.38
C LEU A 168 7.43 8.26 -10.71
N PRO A 169 6.62 7.91 -11.73
CA PRO A 169 6.59 8.67 -12.97
C PRO A 169 6.18 10.10 -12.69
N ALA A 170 6.92 11.06 -13.29
CA ALA A 170 6.62 12.47 -13.13
C ALA A 170 5.21 12.78 -13.64
N LYS A 171 4.40 13.46 -12.82
CA LYS A 171 3.14 14.04 -13.30
C LYS A 171 3.48 15.22 -14.21
N ARG A 172 2.87 15.25 -15.40
CA ARG A 172 2.85 16.51 -16.16
C ARG A 172 2.09 17.53 -15.33
N LYS A 173 2.73 18.65 -15.01
CA LYS A 173 2.03 19.86 -14.57
C LYS A 173 1.40 20.45 -15.82
N ASP A 174 0.08 20.41 -15.91
CA ASP A 174 -0.65 21.28 -16.83
C ASP A 174 -0.59 22.70 -16.28
#